data_3ad0202b0dc14be672015a80e0602c48
#
_entry.id   3ad0202b0dc14be672015a80e0602c48
#
_cell.length_a   1.000
_cell.length_b   1.000
_cell.length_c   1.000
_cell.angle_alpha   90.00
_cell.angle_beta   90.00
_cell.angle_gamma   90.00
#
_symmetry.space_group_name_H-M   'P 1'
#
loop_
_entity.id
_entity.type
_entity.pdbx_description
1 polymer ?
#
loop_
_entity_poly.entity_id
_entity_poly.type
_entity_poly.pdbx_seq_one_letter_code
_entity_poly.pdbx_strand_id
1 'polypeptide(L)'
;LKFAVSGCTRECAEAQSKDIGIIATENGWNLYVCGNGGMRPRHADLFASDLDSDTLIRYIDRILMFYIRTADRLQRTSVWLENMEGGLDYLREVVIEDKLDIGEELEREMAATLGKYQCEWKTTLESPEKLARFQHFINSKQQDDGIKFIEERGQKVPAMDLTSQLAIPVIDITNEETIS
;
A
#
# COMPACT_ATOMS: atom_id res chain seq x y z
N LEU A 1 2.56 0.51 4.55
CA LEU A 1 3.70 0.48 3.63
C LEU A 1 3.28 0.88 2.22
N LYS A 2 4.17 1.54 1.51
CA LYS A 2 3.97 1.93 0.10
C LYS A 2 5.08 1.33 -0.73
N PHE A 3 4.69 0.80 -1.89
CA PHE A 3 5.58 0.23 -2.88
C PHE A 3 5.45 1.00 -4.19
N ALA A 4 6.55 1.09 -4.93
CA ALA A 4 6.50 1.50 -6.33
C ALA A 4 7.56 0.78 -7.15
N VAL A 5 7.21 0.50 -8.40
CA VAL A 5 8.09 -0.12 -9.38
C VAL A 5 8.21 0.81 -10.58
N SER A 6 9.42 1.26 -10.84
CA SER A 6 9.77 2.01 -12.05
C SER A 6 10.39 1.07 -13.08
N GLY A 7 9.81 1.01 -14.27
CA GLY A 7 10.27 0.16 -15.36
C GLY A 7 11.57 0.62 -16.04
N CYS A 8 12.14 1.74 -15.62
CA CYS A 8 13.42 2.24 -16.07
C CYS A 8 14.00 3.27 -15.11
N THR A 9 15.26 3.66 -15.33
CA THR A 9 16.02 4.61 -14.50
C THR A 9 15.49 6.06 -14.54
N ARG A 10 14.49 6.37 -15.37
CA ARG A 10 13.78 7.68 -15.32
C ARG A 10 12.92 7.84 -14.08
N GLU A 11 12.59 6.72 -13.43
CA GLU A 11 11.99 6.71 -12.10
C GLU A 11 10.64 7.43 -12.01
N CYS A 12 9.81 7.34 -13.08
CA CYS A 12 8.52 8.03 -13.19
C CYS A 12 7.49 7.58 -12.14
N ALA A 13 7.67 6.40 -11.53
CA ALA A 13 6.81 5.91 -10.45
C ALA A 13 7.21 6.40 -9.06
N GLU A 14 8.22 7.27 -8.96
CA GLU A 14 8.73 7.84 -7.69
C GLU A 14 9.09 6.75 -6.66
N ALA A 15 9.74 5.68 -7.12
CA ALA A 15 10.08 4.52 -6.31
C ALA A 15 10.96 4.88 -5.10
N GLN A 16 11.90 5.82 -5.27
CA GLN A 16 12.78 6.27 -4.19
C GLN A 16 12.09 7.11 -3.09
N SER A 17 10.80 7.41 -3.25
CA SER A 17 10.01 8.08 -2.22
C SER A 17 9.12 7.13 -1.42
N LYS A 18 9.24 5.83 -1.63
CA LYS A 18 8.39 4.81 -1.03
C LYS A 18 9.14 3.96 0.01
N ASP A 19 8.39 3.25 0.84
CA ASP A 19 8.96 2.34 1.83
C ASP A 19 9.80 1.24 1.17
N ILE A 20 9.31 0.72 0.02
CA ILE A 20 10.03 -0.19 -0.88
C ILE A 20 9.94 0.37 -2.30
N GLY A 21 11.07 0.63 -2.89
CA GLY A 21 11.21 1.11 -4.26
C GLY A 21 11.99 0.13 -5.13
N ILE A 22 11.51 -0.12 -6.33
CA ILE A 22 12.13 -1.06 -7.27
C ILE A 22 12.33 -0.32 -8.59
N ILE A 23 13.54 -0.34 -9.12
CA ILE A 23 13.87 0.30 -10.39
C ILE A 23 14.52 -0.73 -11.31
N ALA A 24 13.95 -0.90 -12.51
CA ALA A 24 14.54 -1.75 -13.54
C ALA A 24 15.76 -1.08 -14.16
N THR A 25 16.80 -1.88 -14.36
CA THR A 25 18.03 -1.53 -15.08
C THR A 25 18.27 -2.53 -16.21
N GLU A 26 19.29 -2.31 -17.01
CA GLU A 26 19.67 -3.27 -18.06
C GLU A 26 20.16 -4.59 -17.50
N ASN A 27 20.67 -4.62 -16.27
CA ASN A 27 21.26 -5.79 -15.63
C ASN A 27 20.33 -6.53 -14.67
N GLY A 28 19.16 -5.95 -14.33
CA GLY A 28 18.24 -6.52 -13.35
C GLY A 28 17.47 -5.46 -12.59
N TRP A 29 17.27 -5.69 -11.30
CA TRP A 29 16.48 -4.84 -10.43
C TRP A 29 17.35 -4.17 -9.37
N ASN A 30 17.16 -2.88 -9.19
CA ASN A 30 17.69 -2.17 -8.02
C ASN A 30 16.59 -2.06 -6.96
N LEU A 31 16.89 -2.50 -5.75
CA LEU A 31 16.02 -2.42 -4.60
C LEU A 31 16.41 -1.24 -3.71
N TYR A 32 15.46 -0.36 -3.48
CA TYR A 32 15.56 0.79 -2.58
C TYR A 32 14.63 0.60 -1.39
N VAL A 33 15.05 1.00 -0.21
CA VAL A 33 14.29 0.78 1.03
C VAL A 33 14.19 2.03 1.89
N CYS A 34 13.13 2.09 2.69
CA CYS A 34 12.96 3.06 3.76
C CYS A 34 12.84 4.51 3.32
N GLY A 35 12.35 4.76 2.09
CA GLY A 35 11.98 6.11 1.65
C GLY A 35 10.69 6.61 2.29
N ASN A 36 10.51 7.91 2.26
CA ASN A 36 9.32 8.57 2.76
C ASN A 36 9.00 9.83 1.96
N GLY A 37 7.87 9.86 1.27
CA GLY A 37 7.36 11.04 0.56
C GLY A 37 6.38 11.88 1.38
N GLY A 38 6.31 11.69 2.69
CA GLY A 38 5.40 12.42 3.59
C GLY A 38 5.97 13.75 4.09
N MET A 39 5.46 14.22 5.24
CA MET A 39 5.82 15.51 5.84
C MET A 39 7.32 15.66 6.16
N ARG A 40 8.03 14.57 6.41
CA ARG A 40 9.49 14.52 6.52
C ARG A 40 10.03 13.69 5.38
N PRO A 41 10.24 14.28 4.20
CA PRO A 41 10.67 13.53 3.03
C PRO A 41 12.08 12.98 3.23
N ARG A 42 12.28 11.75 2.79
CA ARG A 42 13.57 11.06 2.79
C ARG A 42 13.66 10.20 1.54
N HIS A 43 14.76 10.28 0.83
CA HIS A 43 15.04 9.32 -0.23
C HIS A 43 15.26 7.93 0.35
N ALA A 44 14.77 6.92 -0.35
CA ALA A 44 15.07 5.54 -0.04
C ALA A 44 16.55 5.25 -0.30
N ASP A 45 17.15 4.43 0.54
CA ASP A 45 18.53 3.98 0.36
C ASP A 45 18.59 2.83 -0.63
N LEU A 46 19.60 2.83 -1.50
CA LEU A 46 19.88 1.67 -2.35
C LEU A 46 20.30 0.50 -1.47
N PHE A 47 19.47 -0.51 -1.40
CA PHE A 47 19.72 -1.72 -0.61
C PHE A 47 20.60 -2.73 -1.36
N ALA A 48 20.22 -3.04 -2.60
CA ALA A 48 20.97 -3.94 -3.47
C ALA A 48 20.70 -3.59 -4.94
N SER A 49 21.63 -3.92 -5.83
CA SER A 49 21.56 -3.68 -7.26
C SER A 49 21.67 -4.96 -8.07
N ASP A 50 21.24 -4.87 -9.34
CA ASP A 50 21.38 -5.92 -10.35
C ASP A 50 20.80 -7.28 -9.93
N LEU A 51 19.69 -7.24 -9.17
CA LEU A 51 19.03 -8.42 -8.64
C LEU A 51 18.21 -9.12 -9.74
N ASP A 52 18.23 -10.45 -9.75
CA ASP A 52 17.19 -11.23 -10.41
C ASP A 52 15.86 -11.16 -9.65
N SER A 53 14.77 -11.57 -10.28
CA SER A 53 13.42 -11.44 -9.72
C SER A 53 13.22 -12.26 -8.44
N ASP A 54 13.78 -13.45 -8.37
CA ASP A 54 13.60 -14.35 -7.23
C ASP A 54 14.35 -13.83 -6.01
N THR A 55 15.57 -13.35 -6.21
CA THR A 55 16.39 -12.73 -5.16
C THR A 55 15.77 -11.42 -4.68
N LEU A 56 15.25 -10.60 -5.61
CA LEU A 56 14.52 -9.37 -5.27
C LEU A 56 13.34 -9.65 -4.33
N ILE A 57 12.48 -10.61 -4.69
CA ILE A 57 11.30 -10.97 -3.90
C ILE A 57 11.73 -11.49 -2.53
N ARG A 58 12.72 -12.40 -2.49
CA ARG A 58 13.25 -12.94 -1.24
C ARG A 58 13.77 -11.86 -0.29
N TYR A 59 14.51 -10.87 -0.80
CA TYR A 59 15.00 -9.77 0.03
C TYR A 59 13.86 -8.88 0.54
N ILE A 60 12.86 -8.60 -0.30
CA ILE A 60 11.67 -7.86 0.11
C ILE A 60 10.94 -8.61 1.23
N ASP A 61 10.72 -9.91 1.08
CA ASP A 61 10.04 -10.74 2.08
C ASP A 61 10.78 -10.73 3.42
N ARG A 62 12.09 -10.91 3.40
CA ARG A 62 12.94 -10.84 4.61
C ARG A 62 12.89 -9.46 5.26
N ILE A 63 13.00 -8.37 4.48
CA ILE A 63 12.93 -6.99 4.99
C ILE A 63 11.58 -6.74 5.65
N LEU A 64 10.48 -7.13 5.01
CA LEU A 64 9.13 -6.93 5.53
C LEU A 64 8.90 -7.67 6.83
N MET A 65 9.28 -8.95 6.90
CA MET A 65 9.09 -9.75 8.10
C MET A 65 10.02 -9.29 9.23
N PHE A 66 11.25 -8.89 8.92
CA PHE A 66 12.17 -8.31 9.90
C PHE A 66 11.66 -6.97 10.44
N TYR A 67 11.12 -6.11 9.57
CA TYR A 67 10.46 -4.87 9.99
C TYR A 67 9.26 -5.14 10.91
N ILE A 68 8.39 -6.09 10.57
CA ILE A 68 7.22 -6.44 11.39
C ILE A 68 7.63 -6.93 12.79
N ARG A 69 8.75 -7.64 12.90
CA ARG A 69 9.25 -8.17 14.17
C ARG A 69 9.95 -7.13 15.05
N THR A 70 10.59 -6.14 14.44
CA THR A 70 11.53 -5.26 15.15
C THR A 70 11.08 -3.80 15.23
N ALA A 71 10.11 -3.37 14.42
CA ALA A 71 9.61 -2.01 14.47
C ALA A 71 8.65 -1.80 15.64
N ASP A 72 8.70 -0.61 16.21
CA ASP A 72 7.72 -0.17 17.19
C ASP A 72 6.33 0.02 16.56
N ARG A 73 5.30 0.00 17.39
CA ARG A 73 3.94 0.22 16.93
C ARG A 73 3.82 1.57 16.21
N LEU A 74 3.29 1.54 14.98
CA LEU A 74 3.11 2.70 14.10
C LEU A 74 4.41 3.38 13.64
N GLN A 75 5.56 2.80 13.89
CA GLN A 75 6.83 3.31 13.42
C GLN A 75 6.92 3.19 11.90
N ARG A 76 7.35 4.26 11.21
CA ARG A 76 7.58 4.25 9.76
C ARG A 76 8.92 3.59 9.46
N THR A 77 9.03 2.96 8.29
CA THR A 77 10.25 2.29 7.85
C THR A 77 11.47 3.21 7.85
N SER A 78 11.32 4.47 7.46
CA SER A 78 12.40 5.46 7.48
C SER A 78 12.92 5.70 8.90
N VAL A 79 12.03 5.87 9.88
CA VAL A 79 12.39 6.07 11.28
C VAL A 79 12.96 4.79 11.90
N TRP A 80 12.40 3.64 11.52
CA TRP A 80 12.91 2.34 11.94
C TRP A 80 14.36 2.13 11.53
N LEU A 81 14.70 2.43 10.27
CA LEU A 81 16.07 2.31 9.78
C LEU A 81 17.01 3.32 10.43
N GLU A 82 16.55 4.57 10.64
CA GLU A 82 17.33 5.62 11.32
C GLU A 82 17.65 5.27 12.77
N ASN A 83 16.74 4.59 13.47
CA ASN A 83 16.92 4.17 14.86
C ASN A 83 17.68 2.82 15.00
N MET A 84 17.88 2.13 13.89
CA MET A 84 18.59 0.84 13.89
C MET A 84 20.08 1.06 14.08
N GLU A 85 20.67 0.42 15.08
CA GLU A 85 22.14 0.42 15.27
C GLU A 85 22.81 -0.25 14.08
N GLY A 86 23.75 0.44 13.44
CA GLY A 86 24.36 0.00 12.18
C GLY A 86 23.54 0.32 10.91
N GLY A 87 22.30 0.79 11.05
CA GLY A 87 21.48 1.31 9.94
C GLY A 87 21.35 0.36 8.76
N LEU A 88 21.54 0.90 7.55
CA LEU A 88 21.41 0.15 6.31
C LEU A 88 22.39 -1.03 6.20
N ASP A 89 23.61 -0.85 6.69
CA ASP A 89 24.64 -1.90 6.59
C ASP A 89 24.28 -3.10 7.48
N TYR A 90 23.78 -2.85 8.69
CA TYR A 90 23.26 -3.91 9.54
C TYR A 90 22.04 -4.60 8.91
N LEU A 91 21.13 -3.84 8.28
CA LEU A 91 20.00 -4.44 7.57
C LEU A 91 20.46 -5.36 6.43
N ARG A 92 21.51 -4.99 5.70
CA ARG A 92 22.13 -5.83 4.67
C ARG A 92 22.74 -7.10 5.26
N GLU A 93 23.48 -6.99 6.34
CA GLU A 93 24.05 -8.15 7.04
C GLU A 93 22.96 -9.15 7.46
N VAL A 94 21.82 -8.66 7.97
CA VAL A 94 20.72 -9.53 8.41
C VAL A 94 19.99 -10.15 7.22
N VAL A 95 19.69 -9.39 6.18
CA VAL A 95 18.84 -9.85 5.08
C VAL A 95 19.62 -10.61 4.01
N ILE A 96 20.81 -10.13 3.66
CA ILE A 96 21.63 -10.71 2.59
C ILE A 96 22.53 -11.82 3.13
N GLU A 97 23.26 -11.53 4.22
CA GLU A 97 24.28 -12.44 4.79
C GLU A 97 23.71 -13.38 5.85
N ASP A 98 22.43 -13.18 6.22
CA ASP A 98 21.74 -13.96 7.26
C ASP A 98 22.48 -14.00 8.60
N LYS A 99 23.06 -12.87 8.99
CA LYS A 99 23.88 -12.73 10.22
C LYS A 99 23.22 -13.26 11.50
N LEU A 100 21.88 -13.24 11.55
CA LEU A 100 21.11 -13.70 12.70
C LEU A 100 20.62 -15.15 12.58
N ASP A 101 20.90 -15.81 11.46
CA ASP A 101 20.42 -17.17 11.15
C ASP A 101 18.88 -17.31 11.25
N ILE A 102 18.16 -16.29 10.75
CA ILE A 102 16.70 -16.21 10.76
C ILE A 102 16.08 -16.12 9.37
N GLY A 103 16.87 -16.10 8.30
CA GLY A 103 16.39 -15.86 6.94
C GLY A 103 15.32 -16.85 6.50
N GLU A 104 15.53 -18.16 6.73
CA GLU A 104 14.53 -19.18 6.41
C GLU A 104 13.26 -19.06 7.25
N GLU A 105 13.39 -18.59 8.50
CA GLU A 105 12.23 -18.37 9.35
C GLU A 105 11.37 -17.21 8.84
N LEU A 106 12.00 -16.09 8.45
CA LEU A 106 11.32 -14.94 7.86
C LEU A 106 10.58 -15.33 6.56
N GLU A 107 11.22 -16.13 5.70
CA GLU A 107 10.63 -16.62 4.47
C GLU A 107 9.41 -17.53 4.74
N ARG A 108 9.50 -18.44 5.73
CA ARG A 108 8.37 -19.29 6.13
C ARG A 108 7.20 -18.49 6.67
N GLU A 109 7.44 -17.45 7.46
CA GLU A 109 6.38 -16.58 7.97
C GLU A 109 5.69 -15.80 6.85
N MET A 110 6.45 -15.31 5.89
CA MET A 110 5.88 -14.66 4.71
C MET A 110 5.05 -15.65 3.89
N ALA A 111 5.56 -16.84 3.62
CA ALA A 111 4.85 -17.88 2.89
C ALA A 111 3.54 -18.27 3.61
N ALA A 112 3.55 -18.38 4.94
CA ALA A 112 2.36 -18.66 5.73
C ALA A 112 1.34 -17.51 5.67
N THR A 113 1.79 -16.26 5.57
CA THR A 113 0.95 -15.07 5.41
C THR A 113 0.32 -15.04 4.02
N LEU A 114 1.12 -15.27 2.99
CA LEU A 114 0.65 -15.32 1.59
C LEU A 114 -0.33 -16.47 1.36
N GLY A 115 -0.09 -17.62 1.99
CA GLY A 115 -1.00 -18.78 1.88
C GLY A 115 -2.40 -18.54 2.46
N LYS A 116 -2.55 -17.56 3.34
CA LYS A 116 -3.85 -17.16 3.92
C LYS A 116 -4.46 -15.96 3.19
N TYR A 117 -3.69 -15.31 2.33
CA TYR A 117 -4.15 -14.11 1.63
C TYR A 117 -5.18 -14.45 0.56
N GLN A 118 -6.27 -13.73 0.58
CA GLN A 118 -7.30 -13.78 -0.45
C GLN A 118 -7.54 -12.37 -1.00
N CYS A 119 -7.39 -12.21 -2.30
CA CYS A 119 -7.71 -10.96 -2.96
C CYS A 119 -9.23 -10.74 -3.00
N GLU A 120 -9.74 -9.77 -2.26
CA GLU A 120 -11.17 -9.45 -2.20
C GLU A 120 -11.73 -9.06 -3.58
N TRP A 121 -10.96 -8.35 -4.39
CA TRP A 121 -11.37 -7.98 -5.75
C TRP A 121 -11.50 -9.21 -6.65
N LYS A 122 -10.54 -10.12 -6.63
CA LYS A 122 -10.62 -11.38 -7.37
C LYS A 122 -11.83 -12.20 -6.95
N THR A 123 -12.03 -12.35 -5.65
CA THR A 123 -13.21 -13.06 -5.09
C THR A 123 -14.52 -12.40 -5.52
N THR A 124 -14.54 -11.06 -5.61
CA THR A 124 -15.73 -10.33 -6.07
C THR A 124 -15.99 -10.57 -7.54
N LEU A 125 -14.95 -10.54 -8.38
CA LEU A 125 -15.08 -10.80 -9.82
C LEU A 125 -15.52 -12.23 -10.13
N GLU A 126 -15.13 -13.20 -9.31
CA GLU A 126 -15.49 -14.61 -9.43
C GLU A 126 -16.89 -14.93 -8.86
N SER A 127 -17.51 -14.00 -8.13
CA SER A 127 -18.84 -14.17 -7.53
C SER A 127 -19.89 -13.32 -8.23
N PRO A 128 -20.84 -13.91 -8.99
CA PRO A 128 -21.91 -13.16 -9.63
C PRO A 128 -22.74 -12.33 -8.65
N GLU A 129 -22.99 -12.84 -7.43
CA GLU A 129 -23.72 -12.15 -6.38
C GLU A 129 -23.01 -10.88 -5.90
N LYS A 130 -21.70 -10.96 -5.68
CA LYS A 130 -20.90 -9.79 -5.28
C LYS A 130 -20.75 -8.81 -6.43
N LEU A 131 -20.59 -9.34 -7.65
CA LEU A 131 -20.45 -8.52 -8.86
C LEU A 131 -21.72 -7.72 -9.16
N ALA A 132 -22.91 -8.24 -8.83
CA ALA A 132 -24.18 -7.55 -9.00
C ALA A 132 -24.28 -6.24 -8.20
N ARG A 133 -23.42 -6.02 -7.19
CA ARG A 133 -23.35 -4.74 -6.47
C ARG A 133 -22.65 -3.64 -7.26
N PHE A 134 -21.84 -4.00 -8.26
CA PHE A 134 -21.15 -3.05 -9.14
C PHE A 134 -22.00 -2.85 -10.38
N GLN A 135 -22.81 -1.81 -10.32
CA GLN A 135 -23.81 -1.54 -11.34
C GLN A 135 -23.27 -0.63 -12.45
N HIS A 136 -24.02 -0.55 -13.55
CA HIS A 136 -23.61 0.17 -14.73
C HIS A 136 -23.63 1.68 -14.51
N PHE A 137 -22.64 2.34 -15.07
CA PHE A 137 -22.51 3.80 -15.00
C PHE A 137 -23.52 4.52 -15.88
N ILE A 138 -23.62 5.84 -15.66
CA ILE A 138 -24.53 6.79 -16.33
C ILE A 138 -24.61 6.62 -17.87
N ASN A 139 -23.51 6.23 -18.50
CA ASN A 139 -23.42 6.05 -19.95
C ASN A 139 -23.85 4.66 -20.44
N SER A 140 -24.23 3.76 -19.56
CA SER A 140 -24.77 2.46 -19.93
C SER A 140 -26.19 2.58 -20.48
N LYS A 141 -26.50 1.80 -21.51
CA LYS A 141 -27.88 1.66 -22.01
C LYS A 141 -28.77 0.80 -21.10
N GLN A 142 -28.14 0.05 -20.18
CA GLN A 142 -28.84 -0.76 -19.21
C GLN A 142 -29.30 0.12 -18.05
N GLN A 143 -30.54 -0.05 -17.66
CA GLN A 143 -31.10 0.67 -16.52
C GLN A 143 -30.65 0.00 -15.23
N ASP A 144 -30.22 0.82 -14.30
CA ASP A 144 -29.82 0.37 -12.97
C ASP A 144 -31.03 0.47 -12.04
N ASP A 145 -31.49 -0.67 -11.52
CA ASP A 145 -32.65 -0.71 -10.63
C ASP A 145 -32.39 -0.07 -9.26
N GLY A 146 -31.14 0.13 -8.91
CA GLY A 146 -30.71 0.75 -7.64
C GLY A 146 -30.51 2.26 -7.70
N ILE A 147 -30.42 2.83 -8.90
CA ILE A 147 -30.18 4.28 -9.09
C ILE A 147 -31.24 4.85 -10.02
N LYS A 148 -32.02 5.81 -9.52
CA LYS A 148 -32.92 6.60 -10.35
C LYS A 148 -32.14 7.76 -10.98
N PHE A 149 -32.23 7.89 -12.28
CA PHE A 149 -31.64 9.00 -13.02
C PHE A 149 -32.72 10.00 -13.43
N ILE A 150 -32.41 11.28 -13.32
CA ILE A 150 -33.17 12.38 -13.87
C ILE A 150 -32.35 13.05 -14.96
N GLU A 151 -33.05 13.75 -15.87
CA GLU A 151 -32.39 14.56 -16.88
C GLU A 151 -32.27 16.00 -16.36
N GLU A 152 -31.05 16.50 -16.25
CA GLU A 152 -30.77 17.88 -15.90
C GLU A 152 -29.81 18.48 -16.93
N ARG A 153 -30.19 19.56 -17.58
CA ARG A 153 -29.41 20.24 -18.62
C ARG A 153 -28.96 19.33 -19.77
N GLY A 154 -29.81 18.38 -20.16
CA GLY A 154 -29.51 17.41 -21.22
C GLY A 154 -28.52 16.30 -20.82
N GLN A 155 -28.26 16.14 -19.53
CA GLN A 155 -27.42 15.09 -18.99
C GLN A 155 -28.20 14.22 -18.00
N LYS A 156 -27.96 12.92 -18.02
CA LYS A 156 -28.50 12.02 -17.01
C LYS A 156 -27.65 12.17 -15.73
N VAL A 157 -28.29 12.59 -14.64
CA VAL A 157 -27.68 12.69 -13.32
C VAL A 157 -28.44 11.78 -12.35
N PRO A 158 -27.76 11.18 -11.36
CA PRO A 158 -28.46 10.43 -10.32
C PRO A 158 -29.45 11.33 -9.60
N ALA A 159 -30.72 10.87 -9.47
CA ALA A 159 -31.70 11.57 -8.65
C ALA A 159 -31.21 11.54 -7.20
N MET A 160 -30.87 12.70 -6.65
CA MET A 160 -30.63 12.80 -5.20
C MET A 160 -31.98 12.75 -4.52
N ASP A 161 -32.21 11.65 -3.79
CA ASP A 161 -33.37 11.60 -2.90
C ASP A 161 -32.99 12.42 -1.65
N LEU A 162 -33.43 13.67 -1.66
CA LEU A 162 -33.22 14.60 -0.55
C LEU A 162 -33.88 14.15 0.76
N THR A 163 -34.74 13.13 0.69
CA THR A 163 -35.38 12.54 1.88
C THR A 163 -34.52 11.50 2.54
N SER A 164 -33.53 10.94 1.84
CA SER A 164 -32.54 9.99 2.36
C SER A 164 -31.21 10.64 2.71
N GLN A 165 -31.14 11.94 2.85
CA GLN A 165 -29.98 12.59 3.43
C GLN A 165 -29.74 11.96 4.80
N LEU A 166 -28.73 11.11 4.87
CA LEU A 166 -28.05 10.80 6.13
C LEU A 166 -27.70 12.16 6.74
N ALA A 167 -28.51 12.59 7.69
CA ALA A 167 -28.19 13.77 8.47
C ALA A 167 -26.84 13.46 9.12
N ILE A 168 -25.79 14.03 8.56
CA ILE A 168 -24.50 14.04 9.24
C ILE A 168 -24.82 14.80 10.53
N PRO A 169 -24.68 14.17 11.72
CA PRO A 169 -24.95 14.87 12.96
C PRO A 169 -23.97 16.04 13.02
N VAL A 170 -24.50 17.24 12.89
CA VAL A 170 -23.71 18.46 13.15
C VAL A 170 -23.43 18.43 14.63
N ILE A 171 -22.19 18.10 15.00
CA ILE A 171 -21.74 18.26 16.38
C ILE A 171 -21.67 19.76 16.63
N ASP A 172 -22.61 20.26 17.40
CA ASP A 172 -22.62 21.66 17.83
C ASP A 172 -21.50 21.85 18.86
N ILE A 173 -20.37 22.38 18.40
CA ILE A 173 -19.19 22.66 19.25
C ILE A 173 -19.31 23.99 20.02
N THR A 174 -20.49 24.64 20.03
CA THR A 174 -20.70 25.92 20.70
C THR A 174 -21.13 25.82 22.16
N ASN A 175 -21.32 24.60 22.69
CA ASN A 175 -21.56 24.42 24.14
C ASN A 175 -20.23 24.21 24.90
N GLU A 176 -19.54 25.29 25.16
CA GLU A 176 -18.60 25.35 26.26
C GLU A 176 -19.41 25.30 27.62
N GLU A 177 -19.61 24.09 28.12
CA GLU A 177 -19.94 23.95 29.53
C GLU A 177 -18.70 24.30 30.34
N THR A 178 -18.73 25.49 30.90
CA THR A 178 -17.85 25.98 31.97
C THR A 178 -17.80 24.94 33.11
N ILE A 179 -16.68 24.27 33.23
CA ILE A 179 -16.35 23.47 34.42
C ILE A 179 -15.95 24.46 35.50
N SER A 180 -16.84 24.60 36.47
CA SER A 180 -16.59 25.24 37.76
C SER A 180 -15.96 24.26 38.75
#